data_9d4f1b38b19c8ac77d80d207a5d56e17
#
_entry.id   9d4f1b38b19c8ac77d80d207a5d56e17
#
_cell.length_a   1.000
_cell.length_b   1.000
_cell.length_c   1.000
_cell.angle_alpha   90.00
_cell.angle_beta   90.00
_cell.angle_gamma   90.00
#
_symmetry.space_group_name_H-M   'P 1'
#
loop_
_entity.id
_entity.type
_entity.pdbx_description
1 polymer ?
#
loop_
_entity_poly.entity_id
_entity_poly.type
_entity_poly.pdbx_seq_one_letter_code
_entity_poly.pdbx_strand_id
1 'polypeptide(L)'
;DEHLADPSETAGRSAILQQEIERPRVGPMRDIVATIQPEQDEIVRSDLGTTVCVQGAPGTGKTAVGLHRAAWLLYAHRDRLSRAGVLVVGPNRAFLDHIGSVLPALGEVEVLHTTAADLVGKAPARGLDPTETAVLKGDPRMAELLRRAVWDHVGTASEALVVPRGARKWRVAAYLVQDVLDELRERGVRYGAAGAMLPQRLAHLVLLAMERAGDSPDDVVQDSVARSTAVRQYAATLWPTVDPKRVLHALWTDTELLGRHADGLLSVEEQRILLWANPPRTRSAARWSPADLVLLDELADLVDRTPSLGHVILDEAQDLSPMHLRAVGRRCSTGSATVLGDIAQGTTPWATASWEESLAHLGKPDALVEVLDRGFRVPAAVIAYAARLLPHMAPGLGVPESVRDEPGDLVIESVEARGLAASVVAAVRAATQRPGSVGVIAADAQISALSKALSRNGIEHGTLGVDHGDVEHQIDLVPATVAKGLEFDRVVVVEPAAIADAEPDERTGLRRLYVVLTRAVS
;
A
#
# COMPACT_ATOMS: atom_id res chain seq x y z
N ASP A 1 -21.35 40.34 3.61
CA ASP A 1 -21.39 40.55 5.06
C ASP A 1 -20.21 39.83 5.67
N GLU A 2 -19.16 40.61 5.97
CA GLU A 2 -17.98 40.16 6.72
C GLU A 2 -18.39 39.96 8.18
N HIS A 3 -18.61 38.73 8.59
CA HIS A 3 -18.59 38.39 10.01
C HIS A 3 -17.13 38.23 10.46
N LEU A 4 -16.59 39.30 11.02
CA LEU A 4 -15.40 39.28 11.86
C LEU A 4 -15.66 38.32 13.03
N ALA A 5 -14.96 37.20 13.08
CA ALA A 5 -14.98 36.28 14.20
C ALA A 5 -14.48 37.04 15.46
N ASP A 6 -15.25 36.97 16.55
CA ASP A 6 -14.94 37.64 17.83
C ASP A 6 -13.64 37.05 18.40
N PRO A 7 -12.62 37.86 18.72
CA PRO A 7 -11.35 37.40 19.31
C PRO A 7 -11.52 36.57 20.59
N SER A 8 -12.63 36.73 21.31
CA SER A 8 -12.95 35.94 22.51
C SER A 8 -13.36 34.50 22.21
N GLU A 9 -13.99 34.22 21.06
CA GLU A 9 -14.33 32.85 20.65
C GLU A 9 -13.12 32.06 20.17
N THR A 10 -12.15 32.72 19.57
CA THR A 10 -10.88 32.09 19.15
C THR A 10 -10.01 31.72 20.34
N ALA A 11 -9.94 32.58 21.35
CA ALA A 11 -9.21 32.30 22.61
C ALA A 11 -9.86 31.16 23.42
N GLY A 12 -11.19 31.10 23.48
CA GLY A 12 -11.92 30.03 24.16
C GLY A 12 -11.76 28.67 23.51
N ARG A 13 -11.76 28.59 22.15
CA ARG A 13 -11.49 27.37 21.42
C ARG A 13 -10.05 26.90 21.58
N SER A 14 -9.09 27.79 21.61
CA SER A 14 -7.68 27.46 21.86
C SER A 14 -7.46 26.86 23.27
N ALA A 15 -8.11 27.38 24.30
CA ALA A 15 -7.99 26.88 25.69
C ALA A 15 -8.63 25.49 25.86
N ILE A 16 -9.76 25.22 25.21
CA ILE A 16 -10.41 23.89 25.23
C ILE A 16 -9.54 22.88 24.51
N LEU A 17 -8.95 23.26 23.38
CA LEU A 17 -8.04 22.42 22.60
C LEU A 17 -6.78 22.07 23.41
N GLN A 18 -6.17 23.04 24.08
CA GLN A 18 -5.03 22.82 24.97
C GLN A 18 -5.34 21.87 26.11
N GLN A 19 -6.50 22.04 26.75
CA GLN A 19 -6.93 21.18 27.84
C GLN A 19 -7.19 19.73 27.40
N GLU A 20 -7.64 19.52 26.16
CA GLU A 20 -7.84 18.19 25.57
C GLU A 20 -6.51 17.53 25.14
N ILE A 21 -5.54 18.31 24.66
CA ILE A 21 -4.19 17.85 24.28
C ILE A 21 -3.39 17.40 25.52
N GLU A 22 -3.60 18.05 26.69
CA GLU A 22 -2.86 17.81 27.94
C GLU A 22 -3.48 16.71 28.82
N ARG A 23 -4.67 16.18 28.49
CA ARG A 23 -5.32 15.11 29.25
C ARG A 23 -4.53 13.80 29.22
N PRO A 24 -4.25 13.17 30.40
CA PRO A 24 -3.69 11.82 30.43
C PRO A 24 -4.64 10.82 29.76
N ARG A 25 -4.14 10.05 28.81
CA ARG A 25 -4.95 9.11 28.01
C ARG A 25 -5.02 7.76 28.69
N VAL A 26 -6.24 7.25 28.88
CA VAL A 26 -6.51 5.88 29.33
C VAL A 26 -7.25 5.14 28.20
N GLY A 27 -6.54 4.29 27.45
CA GLY A 27 -7.09 3.43 26.40
C GLY A 27 -6.68 3.81 24.96
N PRO A 28 -6.74 2.86 24.02
CA PRO A 28 -6.31 3.09 22.66
C PRO A 28 -7.25 4.04 21.90
N MET A 29 -6.70 5.09 21.32
CA MET A 29 -7.26 5.94 20.24
C MET A 29 -8.68 6.54 20.42
N ARG A 30 -9.08 6.99 21.61
CA ARG A 30 -10.45 7.53 21.79
C ARG A 30 -10.72 8.94 21.23
N ASP A 31 -9.72 9.73 20.86
CA ASP A 31 -9.89 11.18 20.61
C ASP A 31 -9.53 11.67 19.19
N ILE A 32 -9.72 10.85 18.15
CA ILE A 32 -9.48 11.28 16.76
C ILE A 32 -10.51 12.32 16.26
N VAL A 33 -11.66 12.46 16.95
CA VAL A 33 -12.84 13.14 16.39
C VAL A 33 -13.04 14.59 16.86
N ALA A 34 -12.29 15.05 17.86
CA ALA A 34 -12.72 16.25 18.59
C ALA A 34 -12.40 17.60 17.93
N THR A 35 -11.29 17.76 17.19
CA THR A 35 -10.95 19.09 16.64
C THR A 35 -10.16 19.02 15.34
N ILE A 36 -10.76 19.47 14.26
CA ILE A 36 -10.08 19.76 12.98
C ILE A 36 -9.65 21.24 12.98
N GLN A 37 -8.39 21.48 12.61
CA GLN A 37 -7.84 22.82 12.43
C GLN A 37 -8.31 23.45 11.12
N PRO A 38 -8.33 24.78 10.96
CA PRO A 38 -8.77 25.44 9.73
C PRO A 38 -8.02 24.92 8.48
N GLU A 39 -6.70 24.73 8.56
CA GLU A 39 -5.87 24.23 7.47
C GLU A 39 -6.23 22.76 7.11
N GLN A 40 -6.60 21.96 8.10
CA GLN A 40 -7.06 20.59 7.91
C GLN A 40 -8.48 20.55 7.33
N ASP A 41 -9.38 21.49 7.69
CA ASP A 41 -10.75 21.57 7.16
C ASP A 41 -10.76 21.87 5.66
N GLU A 42 -9.81 22.67 5.18
CA GLU A 42 -9.64 22.94 3.74
C GLU A 42 -9.33 21.65 2.95
N ILE A 43 -8.43 20.82 3.48
CA ILE A 43 -8.13 19.49 2.92
C ILE A 43 -9.35 18.58 2.95
N VAL A 44 -10.06 18.55 4.06
CA VAL A 44 -11.28 17.73 4.26
C VAL A 44 -12.34 18.07 3.23
N ARG A 45 -12.54 19.35 2.91
CA ARG A 45 -13.58 19.84 1.99
C ARG A 45 -13.17 19.91 0.53
N SER A 46 -11.94 19.60 0.18
CA SER A 46 -11.50 19.62 -1.22
C SER A 46 -12.35 18.64 -2.09
N ASP A 47 -12.51 18.96 -3.37
CA ASP A 47 -13.43 18.28 -4.30
C ASP A 47 -13.18 16.77 -4.41
N LEU A 48 -14.26 16.00 -4.61
CA LEU A 48 -14.20 14.55 -4.80
C LEU A 48 -13.35 14.15 -6.02
N GLY A 49 -13.32 14.97 -7.08
CA GLY A 49 -12.53 14.69 -8.27
C GLY A 49 -11.02 14.79 -8.05
N THR A 50 -10.60 15.50 -7.01
CA THR A 50 -9.20 15.74 -6.71
C THR A 50 -8.62 14.62 -5.85
N THR A 51 -7.53 14.01 -6.31
CA THR A 51 -6.70 13.17 -5.46
C THR A 51 -5.81 14.06 -4.58
N VAL A 52 -5.86 13.83 -3.28
CA VAL A 52 -5.09 14.59 -2.28
C VAL A 52 -4.10 13.64 -1.59
N CYS A 53 -2.84 14.06 -1.52
CA CYS A 53 -1.80 13.41 -0.72
C CYS A 53 -1.48 14.30 0.49
N VAL A 54 -1.67 13.79 1.69
CA VAL A 54 -1.39 14.51 2.93
C VAL A 54 -0.07 14.01 3.49
N GLN A 55 0.99 14.82 3.29
CA GLN A 55 2.25 14.65 3.99
C GLN A 55 2.14 15.26 5.38
N GLY A 56 2.35 14.49 6.41
CA GLY A 56 2.32 15.05 7.76
C GLY A 56 3.31 14.36 8.68
N ALA A 57 3.98 15.16 9.48
CA ALA A 57 4.89 14.69 10.52
C ALA A 57 4.16 13.86 11.60
N PRO A 58 4.89 13.19 12.51
CA PRO A 58 4.28 12.49 13.63
C PRO A 58 3.36 13.40 14.46
N GLY A 59 2.15 12.90 14.75
CA GLY A 59 1.20 13.64 15.60
C GLY A 59 0.47 14.81 14.94
N THR A 60 0.58 15.02 13.63
CA THR A 60 -0.12 16.10 12.90
C THR A 60 -1.60 15.80 12.60
N GLY A 61 -2.11 14.63 12.98
CA GLY A 61 -3.52 14.29 12.78
C GLY A 61 -3.88 13.82 11.36
N LYS A 62 -2.92 13.36 10.53
CA LYS A 62 -3.16 12.84 9.16
C LYS A 62 -4.35 11.91 9.06
N THR A 63 -4.39 10.88 9.92
CA THR A 63 -5.46 9.88 9.93
C THR A 63 -6.82 10.52 10.23
N ALA A 64 -6.88 11.47 11.17
CA ALA A 64 -8.09 12.23 11.47
C ALA A 64 -8.57 13.01 10.23
N VAL A 65 -7.67 13.71 9.55
CA VAL A 65 -7.98 14.42 8.29
C VAL A 65 -8.54 13.47 7.26
N GLY A 66 -7.91 12.30 7.06
CA GLY A 66 -8.40 11.29 6.11
C GLY A 66 -9.80 10.77 6.43
N LEU A 67 -10.10 10.51 7.71
CA LEU A 67 -11.40 10.04 8.17
C LEU A 67 -12.49 11.11 8.04
N HIS A 68 -12.18 12.34 8.44
CA HIS A 68 -13.12 13.46 8.28
C HIS A 68 -13.38 13.75 6.79
N ARG A 69 -12.35 13.66 5.94
CA ARG A 69 -12.53 13.78 4.50
C ARG A 69 -13.42 12.66 3.95
N ALA A 70 -13.21 11.42 4.39
CA ALA A 70 -14.08 10.30 4.03
C ALA A 70 -15.54 10.60 4.37
N ALA A 71 -15.79 11.02 5.61
CA ALA A 71 -17.12 11.37 6.09
C ALA A 71 -17.73 12.53 5.30
N TRP A 72 -16.97 13.59 5.06
CA TRP A 72 -17.40 14.73 4.25
C TRP A 72 -17.78 14.32 2.83
N LEU A 73 -16.92 13.54 2.16
CA LEU A 73 -17.17 13.07 0.81
C LEU A 73 -18.41 12.18 0.72
N LEU A 74 -18.58 11.28 1.70
CA LEU A 74 -19.77 10.43 1.80
C LEU A 74 -21.05 11.23 2.02
N TYR A 75 -20.99 12.29 2.82
CA TYR A 75 -22.11 13.21 3.03
C TYR A 75 -22.41 14.05 1.78
N ALA A 76 -21.40 14.75 1.26
CA ALA A 76 -21.55 15.70 0.16
C ALA A 76 -21.83 15.02 -1.19
N HIS A 77 -21.36 13.78 -1.39
CA HIS A 77 -21.47 13.04 -2.65
C HIS A 77 -22.15 11.67 -2.49
N ARG A 78 -23.08 11.57 -1.55
CA ARG A 78 -23.76 10.31 -1.15
C ARG A 78 -24.28 9.52 -2.34
N ASP A 79 -25.03 10.14 -3.25
CA ASP A 79 -25.64 9.47 -4.41
C ASP A 79 -24.62 8.85 -5.37
N ARG A 80 -23.46 9.45 -5.48
CA ARG A 80 -22.37 8.97 -6.34
C ARG A 80 -21.58 7.87 -5.64
N LEU A 81 -21.18 8.08 -4.39
CA LEU A 81 -20.31 7.16 -3.65
C LEU A 81 -21.03 5.91 -3.15
N SER A 82 -22.34 5.96 -2.87
CA SER A 82 -23.14 4.77 -2.56
C SER A 82 -23.17 3.76 -3.72
N ARG A 83 -23.10 4.22 -4.96
CA ARG A 83 -23.04 3.35 -6.16
C ARG A 83 -21.63 2.96 -6.57
N ALA A 84 -20.70 3.90 -6.43
CA ALA A 84 -19.32 3.71 -6.88
C ALA A 84 -18.43 3.02 -5.81
N GLY A 85 -18.82 3.04 -4.54
CA GLY A 85 -18.10 2.47 -3.42
C GLY A 85 -16.95 3.34 -2.91
N VAL A 86 -16.63 3.16 -1.63
CA VAL A 86 -15.47 3.77 -0.95
C VAL A 86 -14.67 2.68 -0.28
N LEU A 87 -13.36 2.75 -0.36
CA LEU A 87 -12.42 1.80 0.24
C LEU A 87 -11.44 2.52 1.16
N VAL A 88 -11.28 2.00 2.38
CA VAL A 88 -10.20 2.39 3.29
C VAL A 88 -9.16 1.28 3.33
N VAL A 89 -7.93 1.63 3.00
CA VAL A 89 -6.76 0.77 3.10
C VAL A 89 -5.93 1.25 4.28
N GLY A 90 -5.91 0.46 5.35
CA GLY A 90 -5.20 0.78 6.58
C GLY A 90 -3.95 -0.08 6.80
N PRO A 91 -3.08 0.31 7.75
CA PRO A 91 -1.83 -0.39 8.03
C PRO A 91 -2.04 -1.76 8.69
N ASN A 92 -3.08 -1.91 9.52
CA ASN A 92 -3.37 -3.14 10.23
C ASN A 92 -4.86 -3.26 10.59
N ARG A 93 -5.27 -4.45 11.08
CA ARG A 93 -6.67 -4.74 11.42
C ARG A 93 -7.18 -3.95 12.63
N ALA A 94 -6.37 -3.75 13.66
CA ALA A 94 -6.78 -2.98 14.85
C ALA A 94 -7.14 -1.53 14.49
N PHE A 95 -6.38 -0.91 13.58
CA PHE A 95 -6.69 0.38 12.99
C PHE A 95 -8.03 0.35 12.24
N LEU A 96 -8.26 -0.67 11.42
CA LEU A 96 -9.50 -0.81 10.64
C LEU A 96 -10.72 -1.05 11.53
N ASP A 97 -10.59 -1.82 12.60
CA ASP A 97 -11.66 -2.06 13.58
C ASP A 97 -12.05 -0.75 14.29
N HIS A 98 -11.06 0.07 14.62
CA HIS A 98 -11.29 1.39 15.20
C HIS A 98 -12.05 2.30 14.20
N ILE A 99 -11.60 2.38 12.97
CA ILE A 99 -12.28 3.14 11.91
C ILE A 99 -13.70 2.65 11.68
N GLY A 100 -13.90 1.32 11.65
CA GLY A 100 -15.21 0.69 11.55
C GLY A 100 -16.18 1.09 12.66
N SER A 101 -15.68 1.45 13.84
CA SER A 101 -16.49 1.94 14.96
C SER A 101 -16.84 3.44 14.86
N VAL A 102 -16.00 4.23 14.19
CA VAL A 102 -16.14 5.71 14.08
C VAL A 102 -16.98 6.10 12.85
N LEU A 103 -16.79 5.46 11.71
CA LEU A 103 -17.47 5.82 10.45
C LEU A 103 -19.00 5.61 10.44
N PRO A 104 -19.61 4.58 11.09
CA PRO A 104 -21.07 4.44 11.14
C PRO A 104 -21.79 5.62 11.78
N ALA A 105 -21.11 6.34 12.70
CA ALA A 105 -21.64 7.57 13.29
C ALA A 105 -21.79 8.72 12.26
N LEU A 106 -21.23 8.56 11.07
CA LEU A 106 -21.13 9.59 10.04
C LEU A 106 -22.00 9.34 8.79
N GLY A 107 -22.74 8.21 8.70
CA GLY A 107 -23.70 7.96 7.62
C GLY A 107 -23.80 6.51 7.17
N GLU A 108 -24.94 6.14 6.56
CA GLU A 108 -25.37 4.80 6.17
C GLU A 108 -24.71 4.23 4.89
N VAL A 109 -23.50 4.64 4.53
CA VAL A 109 -22.80 4.13 3.32
C VAL A 109 -21.87 3.00 3.71
N GLU A 110 -21.95 1.86 3.03
CA GLU A 110 -21.00 0.76 3.18
C GLU A 110 -19.60 1.21 2.74
N VAL A 111 -18.71 1.40 3.70
CA VAL A 111 -17.29 1.64 3.47
C VAL A 111 -16.57 0.31 3.59
N LEU A 112 -15.88 -0.08 2.53
CA LEU A 112 -15.03 -1.27 2.54
C LEU A 112 -13.75 -0.97 3.31
N HIS A 113 -13.35 -1.89 4.20
CA HIS A 113 -12.12 -1.75 4.97
C HIS A 113 -11.20 -2.94 4.70
N THR A 114 -9.92 -2.68 4.45
CA THR A 114 -8.96 -3.74 4.19
C THR A 114 -7.53 -3.29 4.51
N THR A 115 -6.63 -4.24 4.74
CA THR A 115 -5.19 -3.97 4.71
C THR A 115 -4.67 -4.09 3.28
N ALA A 116 -3.50 -3.55 2.98
CA ALA A 116 -2.86 -3.72 1.67
C ALA A 116 -2.62 -5.20 1.34
N ALA A 117 -2.29 -6.02 2.35
CA ALA A 117 -2.09 -7.46 2.19
C ALA A 117 -3.40 -8.20 1.88
N ASP A 118 -4.49 -7.89 2.59
CA ASP A 118 -5.80 -8.53 2.37
C ASP A 118 -6.43 -8.06 1.04
N LEU A 119 -6.10 -6.86 0.58
CA LEU A 119 -6.56 -6.30 -0.70
C LEU A 119 -6.15 -7.14 -1.90
N VAL A 120 -4.91 -7.65 -1.90
CA VAL A 120 -4.32 -8.40 -3.01
C VAL A 120 -4.45 -9.91 -2.85
N GLY A 121 -4.73 -10.41 -1.65
CA GLY A 121 -4.77 -11.83 -1.31
C GLY A 121 -6.14 -12.31 -0.86
N LYS A 122 -6.88 -13.06 -1.71
CA LYS A 122 -8.09 -13.78 -1.26
C LYS A 122 -7.80 -14.93 -0.29
N ALA A 123 -6.54 -15.34 -0.17
CA ALA A 123 -6.06 -16.37 0.75
C ALA A 123 -4.77 -15.89 1.44
N PRO A 124 -4.51 -16.30 2.68
CA PRO A 124 -3.31 -15.88 3.40
C PRO A 124 -2.05 -16.37 2.68
N ALA A 125 -1.01 -15.55 2.69
CA ALA A 125 0.32 -15.94 2.25
C ALA A 125 0.81 -17.15 3.06
N ARG A 126 1.48 -18.09 2.38
CA ARG A 126 2.02 -19.32 2.99
C ARG A 126 3.53 -19.45 2.82
N GLY A 127 4.12 -18.64 1.96
CA GLY A 127 5.55 -18.52 1.73
C GLY A 127 6.13 -17.28 2.39
N LEU A 128 7.45 -17.25 2.52
CA LEU A 128 8.22 -16.08 2.91
C LEU A 128 9.34 -15.91 1.89
N ASP A 129 9.57 -14.68 1.45
CA ASP A 129 10.73 -14.33 0.63
C ASP A 129 11.86 -13.81 1.52
N PRO A 130 13.12 -14.00 1.14
CA PRO A 130 14.22 -13.17 1.61
C PRO A 130 13.91 -11.69 1.29
N THR A 131 14.43 -10.78 2.10
CA THR A 131 14.18 -9.32 1.93
C THR A 131 14.51 -8.85 0.52
N GLU A 132 15.66 -9.26 -0.01
CA GLU A 132 16.10 -8.90 -1.36
C GLU A 132 15.11 -9.36 -2.45
N THR A 133 14.59 -10.58 -2.33
CA THR A 133 13.57 -11.11 -3.24
C THR A 133 12.26 -10.34 -3.12
N ALA A 134 11.84 -10.00 -1.91
CA ALA A 134 10.62 -9.22 -1.68
C ALA A 134 10.74 -7.80 -2.25
N VAL A 135 11.88 -7.15 -2.11
CA VAL A 135 12.18 -5.84 -2.72
C VAL A 135 12.07 -5.93 -4.22
N LEU A 136 12.73 -6.90 -4.83
CA LEU A 136 12.71 -7.09 -6.30
C LEU A 136 11.30 -7.39 -6.82
N LYS A 137 10.52 -8.22 -6.13
CA LYS A 137 9.11 -8.48 -6.49
C LYS A 137 8.22 -7.24 -6.31
N GLY A 138 8.60 -6.31 -5.44
CA GLY A 138 7.93 -5.01 -5.26
C GLY A 138 8.31 -3.95 -6.28
N ASP A 139 9.35 -4.18 -7.11
CA ASP A 139 9.88 -3.24 -8.10
C ASP A 139 8.90 -3.01 -9.25
N PRO A 140 8.72 -1.77 -9.75
CA PRO A 140 7.80 -1.45 -10.84
C PRO A 140 8.13 -2.17 -12.16
N ARG A 141 9.38 -2.60 -12.39
CA ARG A 141 9.80 -3.39 -13.56
C ARG A 141 9.04 -4.72 -13.65
N MET A 142 8.56 -5.25 -12.52
CA MET A 142 7.74 -6.46 -12.51
C MET A 142 6.45 -6.31 -13.32
N ALA A 143 5.85 -5.12 -13.37
CA ALA A 143 4.64 -4.90 -14.16
C ALA A 143 4.86 -5.17 -15.65
N GLU A 144 6.01 -4.71 -16.19
CA GLU A 144 6.35 -4.95 -17.60
C GLU A 144 6.74 -6.41 -17.86
N LEU A 145 7.50 -7.03 -16.95
CA LEU A 145 7.83 -8.46 -17.02
C LEU A 145 6.55 -9.32 -17.10
N LEU A 146 5.60 -9.07 -16.20
CA LEU A 146 4.33 -9.80 -16.16
C LEU A 146 3.47 -9.54 -17.40
N ARG A 147 3.46 -8.29 -17.89
CA ARG A 147 2.76 -7.93 -19.11
C ARG A 147 3.31 -8.72 -20.30
N ARG A 148 4.63 -8.78 -20.48
CA ARG A 148 5.27 -9.57 -21.54
C ARG A 148 4.89 -11.04 -21.43
N ALA A 149 4.94 -11.62 -20.23
CA ALA A 149 4.60 -13.01 -19.98
C ALA A 149 3.13 -13.34 -20.32
N VAL A 150 2.18 -12.44 -20.04
CA VAL A 150 0.76 -12.63 -20.39
C VAL A 150 0.56 -12.57 -21.92
N TRP A 151 1.14 -11.55 -22.57
CA TRP A 151 0.92 -11.32 -23.99
C TRP A 151 1.69 -12.29 -24.90
N ASP A 152 2.70 -12.99 -24.38
CA ASP A 152 3.40 -14.08 -25.09
C ASP A 152 2.51 -15.32 -25.33
N HIS A 153 1.37 -15.42 -24.63
CA HIS A 153 0.40 -16.48 -24.86
C HIS A 153 -0.41 -16.31 -26.15
N VAL A 154 -0.41 -15.13 -26.78
CA VAL A 154 -1.07 -14.93 -28.05
C VAL A 154 -0.25 -15.57 -29.15
N GLY A 155 -0.82 -16.58 -29.79
CA GLY A 155 -0.18 -17.32 -30.87
C GLY A 155 -0.01 -16.52 -32.17
N THR A 156 0.63 -17.15 -33.12
CA THR A 156 0.79 -16.63 -34.50
C THR A 156 -0.09 -17.43 -35.46
N ALA A 157 -0.82 -16.73 -36.33
CA ALA A 157 -1.67 -17.38 -37.31
C ALA A 157 -0.81 -17.95 -38.44
N SER A 158 -0.55 -19.26 -38.40
CA SER A 158 0.19 -19.98 -39.45
C SER A 158 -0.71 -20.68 -40.48
N GLU A 159 -1.95 -20.98 -40.09
CA GLU A 159 -2.92 -21.69 -40.93
C GLU A 159 -4.14 -20.80 -41.21
N ALA A 160 -4.77 -21.04 -42.35
CA ALA A 160 -6.00 -20.35 -42.72
C ALA A 160 -7.18 -20.82 -41.84
N LEU A 161 -8.04 -19.89 -41.40
CA LEU A 161 -9.32 -20.24 -40.80
C LEU A 161 -10.25 -20.82 -41.88
N VAL A 162 -10.80 -22.01 -41.64
CA VAL A 162 -11.77 -22.67 -42.51
C VAL A 162 -13.09 -22.86 -41.75
N VAL A 163 -14.15 -22.21 -42.23
CA VAL A 163 -15.49 -22.29 -41.63
C VAL A 163 -16.46 -23.00 -42.55
N PRO A 164 -16.89 -24.22 -42.24
CA PRO A 164 -17.93 -24.91 -43.01
C PRO A 164 -19.30 -24.27 -42.72
N ARG A 165 -20.08 -23.98 -43.77
CA ARG A 165 -21.45 -23.48 -43.68
C ARG A 165 -22.30 -23.99 -44.84
N GLY A 166 -23.24 -24.86 -44.55
CA GLY A 166 -23.98 -25.60 -45.57
C GLY A 166 -23.06 -26.44 -46.43
N ALA A 167 -23.19 -26.35 -47.77
CA ALA A 167 -22.35 -27.05 -48.71
C ALA A 167 -20.99 -26.37 -48.99
N ARG A 168 -20.77 -25.15 -48.48
CA ARG A 168 -19.56 -24.35 -48.75
C ARG A 168 -18.61 -24.34 -47.55
N LYS A 169 -17.33 -24.16 -47.84
CA LYS A 169 -16.26 -23.92 -46.87
C LYS A 169 -15.68 -22.53 -47.13
N TRP A 170 -15.81 -21.63 -46.16
CA TRP A 170 -15.25 -20.31 -46.23
C TRP A 170 -13.85 -20.28 -45.65
N ARG A 171 -12.91 -19.73 -46.42
CA ARG A 171 -11.50 -19.72 -46.06
C ARG A 171 -11.01 -18.27 -45.87
N VAL A 172 -10.42 -17.99 -44.73
CA VAL A 172 -9.75 -16.72 -44.41
C VAL A 172 -8.25 -16.99 -44.35
N ALA A 173 -7.46 -16.23 -45.08
CA ALA A 173 -6.01 -16.40 -45.12
C ALA A 173 -5.37 -16.05 -43.75
N ALA A 174 -4.30 -16.76 -43.41
CA ALA A 174 -3.61 -16.59 -42.12
C ALA A 174 -3.13 -15.16 -41.89
N TYR A 175 -2.63 -14.46 -42.90
CA TYR A 175 -2.16 -13.07 -42.75
C TYR A 175 -3.28 -12.10 -42.32
N LEU A 176 -4.53 -12.27 -42.83
CA LEU A 176 -5.68 -11.45 -42.41
C LEU A 176 -6.05 -11.70 -40.93
N VAL A 177 -5.89 -12.95 -40.50
CA VAL A 177 -6.08 -13.28 -39.07
C VAL A 177 -4.97 -12.66 -38.24
N GLN A 178 -3.72 -12.68 -38.70
CA GLN A 178 -2.59 -12.06 -38.01
C GLN A 178 -2.80 -10.55 -37.84
N ASP A 179 -3.27 -9.86 -38.88
CA ASP A 179 -3.60 -8.44 -38.82
C ASP A 179 -4.62 -8.14 -37.69
N VAL A 180 -5.63 -9.01 -37.51
CA VAL A 180 -6.61 -8.89 -36.41
C VAL A 180 -5.96 -9.13 -35.03
N LEU A 181 -5.06 -10.12 -34.93
CA LEU A 181 -4.35 -10.37 -33.65
C LEU A 181 -3.49 -9.17 -33.26
N ASP A 182 -2.78 -8.58 -34.22
CA ASP A 182 -1.91 -7.43 -34.00
C ASP A 182 -2.72 -6.17 -33.64
N GLU A 183 -3.85 -5.92 -34.36
CA GLU A 183 -4.81 -4.85 -34.00
C GLU A 183 -5.30 -4.99 -32.55
N LEU A 184 -5.69 -6.20 -32.13
CA LEU A 184 -6.19 -6.45 -30.78
C LEU A 184 -5.10 -6.30 -29.72
N ARG A 185 -3.84 -6.65 -30.03
CA ARG A 185 -2.68 -6.41 -29.14
C ARG A 185 -2.42 -4.91 -28.91
N GLU A 186 -2.53 -4.11 -29.98
CA GLU A 186 -2.27 -2.66 -29.94
C GLU A 186 -3.40 -1.85 -29.33
N ARG A 187 -4.60 -2.42 -29.22
CA ARG A 187 -5.82 -1.71 -28.80
C ARG A 187 -5.81 -1.20 -27.36
N GLY A 188 -4.87 -1.62 -26.52
CA GLY A 188 -4.74 -1.17 -25.14
C GLY A 188 -5.81 -1.70 -24.17
N VAL A 189 -6.56 -2.74 -24.58
CA VAL A 189 -7.55 -3.43 -23.70
C VAL A 189 -6.92 -4.59 -22.96
N ARG A 190 -7.58 -5.12 -21.92
CA ARG A 190 -7.11 -6.28 -21.17
C ARG A 190 -7.10 -7.54 -22.04
N TYR A 191 -6.18 -8.46 -21.72
CA TYR A 191 -5.98 -9.72 -22.46
C TYR A 191 -7.28 -10.51 -22.66
N GLY A 192 -8.07 -10.69 -21.58
CA GLY A 192 -9.34 -11.42 -21.65
C GLY A 192 -10.38 -10.71 -22.51
N ALA A 193 -10.47 -9.38 -22.41
CA ALA A 193 -11.39 -8.59 -23.22
C ALA A 193 -11.03 -8.64 -24.72
N ALA A 194 -9.74 -8.54 -25.06
CA ALA A 194 -9.26 -8.69 -26.43
C ALA A 194 -9.58 -10.09 -27.00
N GLY A 195 -9.29 -11.14 -26.22
CA GLY A 195 -9.62 -12.52 -26.58
C GLY A 195 -11.12 -12.76 -26.78
N ALA A 196 -11.97 -12.13 -25.99
CA ALA A 196 -13.43 -12.20 -26.14
C ALA A 196 -13.93 -11.53 -27.43
N MET A 197 -13.20 -10.54 -27.96
CA MET A 197 -13.53 -9.87 -29.22
C MET A 197 -13.10 -10.68 -30.45
N LEU A 198 -12.11 -11.55 -30.32
CA LEU A 198 -11.50 -12.26 -31.44
C LEU A 198 -12.51 -13.07 -32.28
N PRO A 199 -13.45 -13.87 -31.73
CA PRO A 199 -14.41 -14.62 -32.53
C PRO A 199 -15.28 -13.74 -33.44
N GLN A 200 -15.70 -12.56 -32.98
CA GLN A 200 -16.48 -11.63 -33.79
C GLN A 200 -15.65 -11.00 -34.92
N ARG A 201 -14.38 -10.67 -34.63
CA ARG A 201 -13.45 -10.15 -35.63
C ARG A 201 -13.16 -11.19 -36.72
N LEU A 202 -12.95 -12.44 -36.31
CA LEU A 202 -12.78 -13.57 -37.27
C LEU A 202 -14.04 -13.81 -38.11
N ALA A 203 -15.23 -13.75 -37.47
CA ALA A 203 -16.49 -13.88 -38.20
C ALA A 203 -16.65 -12.80 -39.26
N HIS A 204 -16.31 -11.55 -38.95
CA HIS A 204 -16.34 -10.43 -39.89
C HIS A 204 -15.47 -10.74 -41.15
N LEU A 205 -14.25 -11.30 -40.97
CA LEU A 205 -13.40 -11.69 -42.08
C LEU A 205 -14.06 -12.79 -42.97
N VAL A 206 -14.83 -13.69 -42.34
CA VAL A 206 -15.60 -14.71 -43.07
C VAL A 206 -16.74 -14.06 -43.86
N LEU A 207 -17.45 -13.07 -43.30
CA LEU A 207 -18.48 -12.32 -44.00
C LEU A 207 -17.91 -11.58 -45.22
N LEU A 208 -16.77 -10.94 -45.09
CA LEU A 208 -16.09 -10.31 -46.22
C LEU A 208 -15.74 -11.31 -47.33
N ALA A 209 -15.40 -12.56 -46.98
CA ALA A 209 -15.19 -13.61 -47.95
C ALA A 209 -16.51 -14.04 -48.63
N MET A 210 -17.63 -14.05 -47.91
CA MET A 210 -18.96 -14.35 -48.45
C MET A 210 -19.42 -13.25 -49.43
N GLU A 211 -19.27 -11.97 -49.03
CA GLU A 211 -19.60 -10.82 -49.89
C GLU A 211 -18.81 -10.82 -51.19
N ARG A 212 -17.51 -11.11 -51.13
CA ARG A 212 -16.67 -11.25 -52.33
C ARG A 212 -17.12 -12.39 -53.26
N ALA A 213 -17.82 -13.39 -52.74
CA ALA A 213 -18.40 -14.48 -53.48
C ALA A 213 -19.85 -14.22 -53.99
N GLY A 214 -20.38 -13.00 -53.72
CA GLY A 214 -21.72 -12.57 -54.15
C GLY A 214 -22.84 -12.87 -53.15
N ASP A 215 -22.54 -13.36 -51.96
CA ASP A 215 -23.53 -13.53 -50.89
C ASP A 215 -23.75 -12.16 -50.17
N SER A 216 -24.90 -11.99 -49.51
CA SER A 216 -25.23 -10.78 -48.72
C SER A 216 -25.52 -11.20 -47.28
N PRO A 217 -24.48 -11.54 -46.49
CA PRO A 217 -24.66 -11.93 -45.10
C PRO A 217 -25.06 -10.69 -44.22
N ASP A 218 -25.90 -10.95 -43.20
CA ASP A 218 -26.32 -9.98 -42.19
C ASP A 218 -25.66 -10.23 -40.83
N ASP A 219 -25.99 -9.41 -39.83
CA ASP A 219 -25.46 -9.53 -38.46
C ASP A 219 -25.84 -10.86 -37.80
N VAL A 220 -26.98 -11.49 -38.18
CA VAL A 220 -27.39 -12.79 -37.66
C VAL A 220 -26.43 -13.87 -38.17
N VAL A 221 -26.00 -13.74 -39.41
CA VAL A 221 -24.98 -14.62 -40.01
C VAL A 221 -23.64 -14.43 -39.30
N GLN A 222 -23.22 -13.19 -39.04
CA GLN A 222 -21.99 -12.92 -38.32
C GLN A 222 -21.99 -13.56 -36.92
N ASP A 223 -23.04 -13.35 -36.16
CA ASP A 223 -23.21 -13.95 -34.82
C ASP A 223 -23.19 -15.49 -34.86
N SER A 224 -23.83 -16.07 -35.87
CA SER A 224 -23.84 -17.53 -36.09
C SER A 224 -22.43 -18.05 -36.40
N VAL A 225 -21.68 -17.35 -37.23
CA VAL A 225 -20.28 -17.69 -37.58
C VAL A 225 -19.37 -17.55 -36.36
N ALA A 226 -19.45 -16.46 -35.63
CA ALA A 226 -18.66 -16.24 -34.40
C ALA A 226 -18.86 -17.35 -33.35
N ARG A 227 -20.08 -17.84 -33.21
CA ARG A 227 -20.43 -18.94 -32.31
C ARG A 227 -20.13 -20.34 -32.84
N SER A 228 -19.74 -20.46 -34.09
CA SER A 228 -19.42 -21.76 -34.70
C SER A 228 -18.23 -22.43 -34.01
N THR A 229 -18.26 -23.76 -33.93
CA THR A 229 -17.17 -24.56 -33.34
C THR A 229 -15.83 -24.27 -34.01
N ALA A 230 -15.80 -24.13 -35.35
CA ALA A 230 -14.58 -23.85 -36.11
C ALA A 230 -13.93 -22.52 -35.67
N VAL A 231 -14.70 -21.43 -35.61
CA VAL A 231 -14.18 -20.11 -35.18
C VAL A 231 -13.74 -20.14 -33.73
N ARG A 232 -14.55 -20.72 -32.82
CA ARG A 232 -14.23 -20.77 -31.39
C ARG A 232 -12.98 -21.59 -31.08
N GLN A 233 -12.83 -22.73 -31.70
CA GLN A 233 -11.63 -23.59 -31.56
C GLN A 233 -10.39 -22.88 -32.10
N TYR A 234 -10.49 -22.31 -33.29
CA TYR A 234 -9.39 -21.58 -33.91
C TYR A 234 -8.99 -20.36 -33.07
N ALA A 235 -9.95 -19.57 -32.58
CA ALA A 235 -9.70 -18.47 -31.69
C ALA A 235 -9.03 -18.93 -30.38
N ALA A 236 -9.50 -20.03 -29.77
CA ALA A 236 -8.91 -20.56 -28.54
C ALA A 236 -7.47 -21.09 -28.72
N THR A 237 -7.11 -21.54 -29.93
CA THR A 237 -5.73 -21.93 -30.25
C THR A 237 -4.81 -20.72 -30.33
N LEU A 238 -5.28 -19.61 -30.93
CA LEU A 238 -4.50 -18.39 -31.10
C LEU A 238 -4.52 -17.47 -29.87
N TRP A 239 -5.58 -17.52 -29.07
CA TRP A 239 -5.77 -16.69 -27.89
C TRP A 239 -6.29 -17.52 -26.70
N PRO A 240 -5.41 -18.34 -26.10
CA PRO A 240 -5.80 -19.22 -24.99
C PRO A 240 -6.14 -18.42 -23.73
N THR A 241 -6.94 -19.00 -22.86
CA THR A 241 -7.18 -18.43 -21.52
C THR A 241 -5.91 -18.50 -20.68
N VAL A 242 -5.61 -17.42 -19.96
CA VAL A 242 -4.44 -17.29 -19.09
C VAL A 242 -4.86 -17.41 -17.62
N ASP A 243 -4.17 -18.26 -16.87
CA ASP A 243 -4.30 -18.40 -15.43
C ASP A 243 -3.13 -17.68 -14.75
N PRO A 244 -3.36 -16.59 -13.97
CA PRO A 244 -2.33 -15.85 -13.26
C PRO A 244 -1.36 -16.73 -12.46
N LYS A 245 -1.87 -17.73 -11.73
CA LYS A 245 -1.03 -18.65 -10.94
C LYS A 245 -0.14 -19.54 -11.80
N ARG A 246 -0.62 -19.91 -12.96
CA ARG A 246 0.17 -20.70 -13.91
C ARG A 246 1.31 -19.87 -14.49
N VAL A 247 1.04 -18.63 -14.85
CA VAL A 247 2.06 -17.71 -15.41
C VAL A 247 3.16 -17.47 -14.37
N LEU A 248 2.78 -17.06 -13.14
CA LEU A 248 3.76 -16.76 -12.10
C LEU A 248 4.56 -18.01 -11.68
N HIS A 249 3.91 -19.17 -11.60
CA HIS A 249 4.60 -20.43 -11.33
C HIS A 249 5.63 -20.74 -12.41
N ALA A 250 5.26 -20.60 -13.70
CA ALA A 250 6.18 -20.85 -14.80
C ALA A 250 7.39 -19.89 -14.76
N LEU A 251 7.16 -18.60 -14.50
CA LEU A 251 8.24 -17.61 -14.38
C LEU A 251 9.24 -17.96 -13.27
N TRP A 252 8.78 -18.47 -12.10
CA TRP A 252 9.66 -18.79 -10.98
C TRP A 252 10.30 -20.18 -11.07
N THR A 253 9.93 -21.01 -12.05
CA THR A 253 10.43 -22.38 -12.21
C THR A 253 11.18 -22.63 -13.51
N ASP A 254 11.02 -21.77 -14.51
CA ASP A 254 11.62 -21.92 -15.84
C ASP A 254 12.58 -20.74 -16.11
N THR A 255 13.88 -21.03 -16.07
CA THR A 255 14.95 -20.04 -16.27
C THR A 255 14.94 -19.44 -17.69
N GLU A 256 14.60 -20.25 -18.72
CA GLU A 256 14.58 -19.75 -20.10
C GLU A 256 13.38 -18.83 -20.32
N LEU A 257 12.22 -19.20 -19.78
CA LEU A 257 11.01 -18.38 -19.83
C LEU A 257 11.22 -17.05 -19.12
N LEU A 258 11.74 -17.08 -17.89
CA LEU A 258 12.05 -15.86 -17.13
C LEU A 258 13.05 -15.00 -17.91
N GLY A 259 14.14 -15.58 -18.43
CA GLY A 259 15.16 -14.86 -19.18
C GLY A 259 14.61 -14.12 -20.39
N ARG A 260 13.72 -14.76 -21.16
CA ARG A 260 13.08 -14.12 -22.32
C ARG A 260 12.25 -12.89 -21.96
N HIS A 261 11.47 -12.96 -20.88
CA HIS A 261 10.61 -11.85 -20.47
C HIS A 261 11.35 -10.77 -19.67
N ALA A 262 12.44 -11.14 -19.00
CA ALA A 262 13.29 -10.25 -18.23
C ALA A 262 14.34 -9.51 -19.06
N ASP A 263 14.50 -9.84 -20.33
CA ASP A 263 15.51 -9.25 -21.21
C ASP A 263 15.37 -7.71 -21.26
N GLY A 264 16.49 -7.03 -20.97
CA GLY A 264 16.53 -5.56 -20.86
C GLY A 264 15.81 -4.97 -19.66
N LEU A 265 15.21 -5.78 -18.76
CA LEU A 265 14.54 -5.33 -17.55
C LEU A 265 15.32 -5.69 -16.28
N LEU A 266 15.81 -6.92 -16.18
CA LEU A 266 16.47 -7.46 -15.01
C LEU A 266 17.83 -8.03 -15.35
N SER A 267 18.81 -7.83 -14.46
CA SER A 267 20.11 -8.48 -14.56
C SER A 267 20.00 -10.00 -14.34
N VAL A 268 21.05 -10.74 -14.71
CA VAL A 268 21.11 -12.20 -14.50
C VAL A 268 21.06 -12.55 -13.02
N GLU A 269 21.66 -11.73 -12.16
CA GLU A 269 21.64 -11.87 -10.71
C GLU A 269 20.24 -11.70 -10.16
N GLU A 270 19.52 -10.64 -10.58
CA GLU A 270 18.11 -10.40 -10.20
C GLU A 270 17.20 -11.55 -10.66
N GLN A 271 17.41 -12.08 -11.86
CA GLN A 271 16.65 -13.24 -12.34
C GLN A 271 16.88 -14.49 -11.47
N ARG A 272 18.11 -14.72 -10.99
CA ARG A 272 18.43 -15.85 -10.08
C ARG A 272 17.74 -15.71 -8.73
N ILE A 273 17.60 -14.49 -8.21
CA ILE A 273 16.92 -14.18 -6.94
C ILE A 273 15.42 -14.54 -7.02
N LEU A 274 14.81 -14.37 -8.19
CA LEU A 274 13.39 -14.67 -8.41
C LEU A 274 13.08 -16.16 -8.54
N LEU A 275 14.06 -16.97 -9.01
CA LEU A 275 13.86 -18.39 -9.23
C LEU A 275 13.78 -19.16 -7.90
N TRP A 276 12.80 -20.04 -7.77
CA TRP A 276 12.70 -20.88 -6.59
C TRP A 276 13.79 -21.93 -6.55
N ALA A 277 14.57 -21.95 -5.47
CA ALA A 277 15.62 -22.97 -5.26
C ALA A 277 15.06 -24.39 -5.21
N ASN A 278 13.86 -24.59 -4.66
CA ASN A 278 13.14 -25.85 -4.59
C ASN A 278 11.73 -25.68 -5.17
N PRO A 279 11.59 -25.71 -6.50
CA PRO A 279 10.33 -25.44 -7.16
C PRO A 279 9.28 -26.50 -6.81
N PRO A 280 8.06 -26.12 -6.44
CA PRO A 280 6.97 -27.07 -6.23
C PRO A 280 6.58 -27.72 -7.56
N ARG A 281 6.31 -29.02 -7.54
CA ARG A 281 5.95 -29.78 -8.76
C ARG A 281 4.66 -29.30 -9.41
N THR A 282 3.78 -28.68 -8.64
CA THR A 282 2.48 -28.17 -9.13
C THR A 282 2.19 -26.80 -8.55
N ARG A 283 1.45 -25.99 -9.29
CA ARG A 283 0.97 -24.66 -8.84
C ARG A 283 0.12 -24.71 -7.57
N SER A 284 -0.61 -25.81 -7.34
CA SER A 284 -1.41 -26.00 -6.13
C SER A 284 -0.59 -26.23 -4.87
N ALA A 285 0.64 -26.73 -5.03
CA ALA A 285 1.61 -26.90 -3.95
C ALA A 285 2.46 -25.64 -3.70
N ALA A 286 2.35 -24.63 -4.56
CA ALA A 286 3.09 -23.38 -4.42
C ALA A 286 2.70 -22.63 -3.14
N ARG A 287 3.71 -22.20 -2.40
CA ARG A 287 3.56 -21.41 -1.19
C ARG A 287 3.84 -19.94 -1.55
N TRP A 288 2.81 -19.26 -1.97
CA TRP A 288 2.92 -17.85 -2.37
C TRP A 288 3.28 -16.96 -1.20
N SER A 289 4.27 -16.11 -1.40
CA SER A 289 4.68 -15.08 -0.44
C SER A 289 3.74 -13.86 -0.50
N PRO A 290 3.79 -12.93 0.47
CA PRO A 290 3.06 -11.66 0.37
C PRO A 290 3.36 -10.90 -0.93
N ALA A 291 4.63 -10.84 -1.36
CA ALA A 291 5.01 -10.17 -2.60
C ALA A 291 4.48 -10.91 -3.85
N ASP A 292 4.44 -12.25 -3.85
CA ASP A 292 3.81 -13.02 -4.93
C ASP A 292 2.31 -12.72 -5.06
N LEU A 293 1.59 -12.49 -3.95
CA LEU A 293 0.17 -12.14 -4.00
C LEU A 293 -0.08 -10.81 -4.72
N VAL A 294 0.81 -9.85 -4.56
CA VAL A 294 0.76 -8.56 -5.29
C VAL A 294 0.96 -8.78 -6.79
N LEU A 295 1.91 -9.62 -7.16
CA LEU A 295 2.15 -9.96 -8.57
C LEU A 295 1.00 -10.77 -9.19
N LEU A 296 0.36 -11.64 -8.41
CA LEU A 296 -0.86 -12.34 -8.84
C LEU A 296 -2.04 -11.38 -9.05
N ASP A 297 -2.17 -10.34 -8.24
CA ASP A 297 -3.15 -9.27 -8.42
C ASP A 297 -2.88 -8.45 -9.69
N GLU A 298 -1.60 -8.14 -10.00
CA GLU A 298 -1.20 -7.52 -11.28
C GLU A 298 -1.57 -8.40 -12.47
N LEU A 299 -1.23 -9.69 -12.40
CA LEU A 299 -1.55 -10.64 -13.46
C LEU A 299 -3.07 -10.78 -13.67
N ALA A 300 -3.84 -10.80 -12.57
CA ALA A 300 -5.30 -10.87 -12.67
C ALA A 300 -5.87 -9.63 -13.39
N ASP A 301 -5.36 -8.43 -13.09
CA ASP A 301 -5.77 -7.20 -13.77
C ASP A 301 -5.32 -7.12 -15.23
N LEU A 302 -4.18 -7.71 -15.59
CA LEU A 302 -3.76 -7.83 -16.99
C LEU A 302 -4.71 -8.71 -17.80
N VAL A 303 -5.28 -9.75 -17.17
CA VAL A 303 -6.26 -10.64 -17.81
C VAL A 303 -7.63 -9.99 -17.82
N ASP A 304 -8.15 -9.62 -16.66
CA ASP A 304 -9.48 -9.04 -16.48
C ASP A 304 -9.41 -7.78 -15.64
N ARG A 305 -10.09 -6.72 -16.10
CA ARG A 305 -10.04 -5.41 -15.44
C ARG A 305 -10.53 -5.49 -13.99
N THR A 306 -9.70 -5.03 -13.06
CA THR A 306 -10.11 -4.79 -11.67
C THR A 306 -11.18 -3.71 -11.61
N PRO A 307 -12.32 -3.93 -10.92
CA PRO A 307 -13.34 -2.90 -10.73
C PRO A 307 -12.76 -1.68 -10.02
N SER A 308 -13.13 -0.48 -10.52
CA SER A 308 -12.74 0.79 -9.91
C SER A 308 -13.83 1.28 -8.97
N LEU A 309 -13.43 1.77 -7.81
CA LEU A 309 -14.27 2.42 -6.81
C LEU A 309 -14.29 3.93 -7.01
N GLY A 310 -15.25 4.61 -6.39
CA GLY A 310 -15.40 6.06 -6.47
C GLY A 310 -14.34 6.83 -5.71
N HIS A 311 -13.90 6.29 -4.55
CA HIS A 311 -12.85 6.90 -3.74
C HIS A 311 -12.08 5.85 -2.94
N VAL A 312 -10.77 6.06 -2.78
CA VAL A 312 -9.90 5.22 -1.95
C VAL A 312 -9.16 6.09 -0.95
N ILE A 313 -9.19 5.69 0.32
CA ILE A 313 -8.37 6.27 1.37
C ILE A 313 -7.25 5.29 1.66
N LEU A 314 -6.02 5.77 1.57
CA LEU A 314 -4.82 4.97 1.78
C LEU A 314 -4.01 5.58 2.90
N ASP A 315 -3.92 4.90 4.05
CA ASP A 315 -3.09 5.34 5.17
C ASP A 315 -1.73 4.61 5.19
N GLU A 316 -0.73 5.25 5.77
CA GLU A 316 0.68 4.79 5.84
C GLU A 316 1.25 4.43 4.45
N ALA A 317 0.90 5.23 3.43
CA ALA A 317 1.23 4.94 2.04
C ALA A 317 2.74 4.83 1.75
N GLN A 318 3.59 5.49 2.54
CA GLN A 318 5.05 5.45 2.41
C GLN A 318 5.67 4.07 2.65
N ASP A 319 4.92 3.13 3.25
CA ASP A 319 5.40 1.76 3.50
C ASP A 319 5.08 0.78 2.37
N LEU A 320 4.34 1.22 1.37
CA LEU A 320 3.93 0.35 0.27
C LEU A 320 4.98 0.32 -0.84
N SER A 321 5.19 -0.88 -1.39
CA SER A 321 6.04 -1.02 -2.58
C SER A 321 5.34 -0.42 -3.82
N PRO A 322 6.10 -0.07 -4.88
CA PRO A 322 5.54 0.33 -6.17
C PRO A 322 4.44 -0.60 -6.68
N MET A 323 4.62 -1.91 -6.55
CA MET A 323 3.59 -2.88 -6.97
C MET A 323 2.35 -2.89 -6.08
N HIS A 324 2.47 -2.62 -4.75
CA HIS A 324 1.31 -2.40 -3.89
C HIS A 324 0.56 -1.12 -4.26
N LEU A 325 1.28 -0.02 -4.49
CA LEU A 325 0.68 1.25 -4.93
C LEU A 325 -0.10 1.07 -6.24
N ARG A 326 0.45 0.34 -7.21
CA ARG A 326 -0.26 -0.03 -8.45
C ARG A 326 -1.54 -0.83 -8.16
N ALA A 327 -1.48 -1.80 -7.22
CA ALA A 327 -2.65 -2.59 -6.84
C ALA A 327 -3.78 -1.71 -6.24
N VAL A 328 -3.43 -0.75 -5.38
CA VAL A 328 -4.39 0.24 -4.86
C VAL A 328 -4.90 1.14 -5.98
N GLY A 329 -4.01 1.67 -6.82
CA GLY A 329 -4.33 2.57 -7.94
C GLY A 329 -5.32 1.99 -8.93
N ARG A 330 -5.24 0.70 -9.25
CA ARG A 330 -6.23 0.01 -10.10
C ARG A 330 -7.65 0.12 -9.54
N ARG A 331 -7.79 0.11 -8.22
CA ARG A 331 -9.08 0.19 -7.52
C ARG A 331 -9.66 1.60 -7.43
N CYS A 332 -8.90 2.61 -7.83
CA CYS A 332 -9.39 3.99 -8.02
C CYS A 332 -9.02 4.57 -9.39
N SER A 333 -8.88 3.74 -10.41
CA SER A 333 -8.43 4.16 -11.75
C SER A 333 -9.35 5.22 -12.38
N THR A 334 -10.65 5.18 -12.11
CA THR A 334 -11.66 6.15 -12.56
C THR A 334 -12.20 7.03 -11.42
N GLY A 335 -11.79 6.79 -10.18
CA GLY A 335 -12.10 7.55 -8.98
C GLY A 335 -10.94 8.42 -8.54
N SER A 336 -11.03 8.95 -7.34
CA SER A 336 -9.98 9.72 -6.68
C SER A 336 -9.42 8.97 -5.46
N ALA A 337 -8.36 9.50 -4.87
CA ALA A 337 -7.79 8.96 -3.65
C ALA A 337 -7.47 10.06 -2.63
N THR A 338 -7.50 9.69 -1.35
CA THR A 338 -6.87 10.42 -0.26
C THR A 338 -5.71 9.57 0.25
N VAL A 339 -4.51 10.04 0.02
CA VAL A 339 -3.26 9.34 0.37
C VAL A 339 -2.69 10.00 1.60
N LEU A 340 -2.48 9.24 2.66
CA LEU A 340 -1.98 9.74 3.94
C LEU A 340 -0.64 9.08 4.24
N GLY A 341 0.30 9.86 4.74
CA GLY A 341 1.56 9.30 5.17
C GLY A 341 2.61 10.31 5.56
N ASP A 342 3.78 9.80 5.91
CA ASP A 342 4.97 10.57 6.19
C ASP A 342 6.17 9.93 5.51
N ILE A 343 6.69 10.58 4.47
CA ILE A 343 7.80 10.04 3.69
C ILE A 343 9.07 9.84 4.55
N ALA A 344 9.21 10.61 5.64
CA ALA A 344 10.30 10.46 6.59
C ALA A 344 10.16 9.20 7.46
N GLN A 345 8.97 8.61 7.56
CA GLN A 345 8.69 7.38 8.29
C GLN A 345 8.60 6.13 7.42
N GLY A 346 9.03 6.20 6.16
CA GLY A 346 9.12 5.03 5.28
C GLY A 346 10.27 4.12 5.68
N THR A 347 9.98 3.08 6.48
CA THR A 347 10.98 2.17 7.06
C THR A 347 11.03 0.81 6.37
N THR A 348 10.25 0.61 5.31
CA THR A 348 10.33 -0.62 4.51
C THR A 348 11.47 -0.53 3.49
N PRO A 349 12.11 -1.65 3.14
CA PRO A 349 13.22 -1.68 2.18
C PRO A 349 12.86 -1.17 0.77
N TRP A 350 11.57 -1.14 0.45
CA TRP A 350 11.01 -0.68 -0.83
C TRP A 350 10.37 0.71 -0.77
N ALA A 351 10.51 1.42 0.37
CA ALA A 351 9.94 2.74 0.54
C ALA A 351 10.50 3.73 -0.50
N THR A 352 9.60 4.43 -1.20
CA THR A 352 9.96 5.42 -2.22
C THR A 352 10.70 6.63 -1.62
N ALA A 353 11.35 7.39 -2.50
CA ALA A 353 12.12 8.55 -2.08
C ALA A 353 11.25 9.80 -1.92
N SER A 354 10.15 9.88 -2.66
CA SER A 354 9.29 11.07 -2.72
C SER A 354 7.82 10.69 -2.94
N TRP A 355 6.93 11.63 -2.65
CA TRP A 355 5.51 11.50 -2.98
C TRP A 355 5.25 11.49 -4.48
N GLU A 356 6.03 12.23 -5.26
CA GLU A 356 5.92 12.23 -6.72
C GLU A 356 6.07 10.80 -7.28
N GLU A 357 7.09 10.07 -6.84
CA GLU A 357 7.32 8.68 -7.22
C GLU A 357 6.16 7.77 -6.77
N SER A 358 5.75 7.88 -5.50
CA SER A 358 4.64 7.07 -4.96
C SER A 358 3.32 7.30 -5.70
N LEU A 359 3.00 8.56 -5.97
CA LEU A 359 1.77 8.96 -6.67
C LEU A 359 1.80 8.56 -8.16
N ALA A 360 2.97 8.57 -8.80
CA ALA A 360 3.14 8.02 -10.14
C ALA A 360 2.82 6.51 -10.17
N HIS A 361 3.34 5.75 -9.19
CA HIS A 361 3.01 4.32 -9.07
C HIS A 361 1.55 4.05 -8.71
N LEU A 362 0.92 4.93 -7.96
CA LEU A 362 -0.52 4.89 -7.69
C LEU A 362 -1.37 5.22 -8.95
N GLY A 363 -0.74 5.76 -10.00
CA GLY A 363 -1.44 6.25 -11.19
C GLY A 363 -2.18 7.57 -10.98
N LYS A 364 -1.67 8.40 -10.06
CA LYS A 364 -2.21 9.73 -9.70
C LYS A 364 -1.09 10.79 -9.69
N PRO A 365 -0.34 10.98 -10.80
CA PRO A 365 0.80 11.90 -10.83
C PRO A 365 0.39 13.38 -10.60
N ASP A 366 -0.87 13.72 -10.89
CA ASP A 366 -1.40 15.09 -10.74
C ASP A 366 -2.07 15.31 -9.37
N ALA A 367 -1.82 14.45 -8.38
CA ALA A 367 -2.38 14.58 -7.04
C ALA A 367 -1.86 15.85 -6.36
N LEU A 368 -2.74 16.55 -5.65
CA LEU A 368 -2.37 17.69 -4.81
C LEU A 368 -1.66 17.19 -3.55
N VAL A 369 -0.44 17.66 -3.31
CA VAL A 369 0.30 17.32 -2.08
C VAL A 369 0.16 18.45 -1.07
N GLU A 370 -0.50 18.15 0.05
CA GLU A 370 -0.70 19.05 1.18
C GLU A 370 0.22 18.66 2.33
N VAL A 371 0.85 19.63 2.95
CA VAL A 371 1.81 19.40 4.04
C VAL A 371 1.22 19.89 5.36
N LEU A 372 1.12 18.96 6.32
CA LEU A 372 0.80 19.28 7.71
C LEU A 372 2.11 19.34 8.50
N ASP A 373 2.52 20.53 8.88
CA ASP A 373 3.77 20.82 9.59
C ASP A 373 3.59 20.99 11.11
N ARG A 374 2.35 21.16 11.59
CA ARG A 374 2.05 21.36 13.01
C ARG A 374 1.66 20.05 13.70
N GLY A 375 2.50 19.62 14.64
CA GLY A 375 2.28 18.42 15.45
C GLY A 375 1.68 18.75 16.81
N PHE A 376 0.66 18.00 17.22
CA PHE A 376 -0.08 18.18 18.47
C PHE A 376 0.31 17.19 19.57
N ARG A 377 1.15 16.18 19.25
CA ARG A 377 1.45 15.07 20.15
C ARG A 377 2.87 15.05 20.65
N VAL A 378 3.84 15.21 19.77
CA VAL A 378 5.26 15.07 20.13
C VAL A 378 5.76 16.36 20.80
N PRO A 379 6.43 16.28 21.96
CA PRO A 379 7.00 17.45 22.62
C PRO A 379 8.01 18.20 21.74
N ALA A 380 8.09 19.53 21.91
CA ALA A 380 8.91 20.39 21.07
C ALA A 380 10.41 20.02 21.11
N ALA A 381 10.95 19.68 22.29
CA ALA A 381 12.35 19.29 22.46
C ALA A 381 12.67 17.99 21.70
N VAL A 382 11.73 17.02 21.70
CA VAL A 382 11.90 15.74 21.04
C VAL A 382 11.83 15.90 19.52
N ILE A 383 10.83 16.67 19.02
CA ILE A 383 10.70 16.88 17.58
C ILE A 383 11.89 17.67 17.01
N ALA A 384 12.37 18.71 17.72
CA ALA A 384 13.55 19.47 17.32
C ALA A 384 14.81 18.60 17.27
N TYR A 385 14.95 17.64 18.21
CA TYR A 385 16.06 16.70 18.20
C TYR A 385 15.96 15.71 17.04
N ALA A 386 14.80 15.09 16.84
CA ALA A 386 14.55 14.14 15.76
C ALA A 386 14.66 14.78 14.38
N ALA A 387 14.22 16.01 14.21
CA ALA A 387 14.27 16.77 12.95
C ALA A 387 15.70 16.97 12.40
N ARG A 388 16.73 16.85 13.25
CA ARG A 388 18.13 16.86 12.80
C ARG A 388 18.47 15.74 11.83
N LEU A 389 17.66 14.68 11.78
CA LEU A 389 17.83 13.57 10.85
C LEU A 389 17.24 13.87 9.45
N LEU A 390 16.24 14.78 9.36
CA LEU A 390 15.52 15.07 8.11
C LEU A 390 16.42 15.43 6.91
N PRO A 391 17.43 16.31 7.04
CA PRO A 391 18.30 16.65 5.91
C PRO A 391 19.01 15.44 5.28
N HIS A 392 19.25 14.38 6.07
CA HIS A 392 19.98 13.18 5.63
C HIS A 392 19.06 12.10 5.04
N MET A 393 17.81 12.03 5.46
CA MET A 393 16.88 10.95 5.07
C MET A 393 15.71 11.41 4.19
N ALA A 394 15.33 12.68 4.26
CA ALA A 394 14.21 13.27 3.53
C ALA A 394 14.48 14.75 3.21
N PRO A 395 15.52 15.06 2.40
CA PRO A 395 15.86 16.43 2.03
C PRO A 395 14.68 17.05 1.28
N GLY A 396 14.22 18.21 1.70
CA GLY A 396 13.05 18.89 1.13
C GLY A 396 11.82 18.88 2.01
N LEU A 397 11.81 18.09 3.09
CA LEU A 397 10.79 18.26 4.14
C LEU A 397 11.19 19.39 5.09
N GLY A 398 10.23 20.27 5.40
CA GLY A 398 10.36 21.28 6.45
C GLY A 398 10.50 20.63 7.83
N VAL A 399 11.05 21.36 8.78
CA VAL A 399 11.09 20.93 10.19
C VAL A 399 9.69 21.09 10.78
N PRO A 400 9.08 20.00 11.31
CA PRO A 400 7.77 20.08 11.94
C PRO A 400 7.81 20.94 13.21
N GLU A 401 6.74 21.68 13.44
CA GLU A 401 6.56 22.47 14.65
C GLU A 401 5.65 21.74 15.64
N SER A 402 6.05 21.70 16.91
CA SER A 402 5.16 21.26 17.99
C SER A 402 4.30 22.41 18.48
N VAL A 403 3.00 22.21 18.59
CA VAL A 403 2.05 23.21 19.13
C VAL A 403 1.91 23.10 20.65
N ARG A 404 2.63 22.17 21.29
CA ARG A 404 2.57 22.01 22.75
C ARG A 404 3.34 23.11 23.46
N ASP A 405 2.71 23.75 24.47
CA ASP A 405 3.33 24.79 25.28
C ASP A 405 4.42 24.21 26.21
N GLU A 406 4.25 22.95 26.64
CA GLU A 406 5.28 22.27 27.41
C GLU A 406 6.38 21.73 26.46
N PRO A 407 7.64 22.15 26.69
CA PRO A 407 8.74 21.72 25.80
C PRO A 407 9.03 20.22 25.89
N GLY A 408 8.53 19.52 26.91
CA GLY A 408 8.86 18.14 27.26
C GLY A 408 10.29 18.01 27.80
N ASP A 409 10.56 16.83 28.38
CA ASP A 409 11.87 16.50 28.92
C ASP A 409 12.64 15.59 27.94
N LEU A 410 13.77 16.06 27.40
CA LEU A 410 14.70 15.24 26.63
C LEU A 410 16.00 15.08 27.40
N VAL A 411 16.29 13.85 27.86
CA VAL A 411 17.54 13.52 28.56
C VAL A 411 18.38 12.61 27.69
N ILE A 412 19.64 12.96 27.48
CA ILE A 412 20.61 12.19 26.72
C ILE A 412 21.74 11.81 27.67
N GLU A 413 21.94 10.50 27.88
CA GLU A 413 22.99 9.96 28.73
C GLU A 413 23.98 9.14 27.91
N SER A 414 25.27 9.40 28.10
CA SER A 414 26.35 8.56 27.57
C SER A 414 26.86 7.65 28.66
N VAL A 415 26.77 6.34 28.44
CA VAL A 415 27.20 5.34 29.43
C VAL A 415 28.18 4.36 28.82
N GLU A 416 29.06 3.80 29.65
CA GLU A 416 29.94 2.70 29.20
C GLU A 416 29.10 1.43 28.96
N ALA A 417 29.45 0.59 27.98
CA ALA A 417 28.72 -0.60 27.60
C ALA A 417 28.41 -1.54 28.79
N ARG A 418 29.35 -1.69 29.74
CA ARG A 418 29.16 -2.47 30.98
C ARG A 418 28.10 -1.89 31.93
N GLY A 419 27.79 -0.59 31.82
CA GLY A 419 26.81 0.13 32.64
C GLY A 419 25.42 0.22 31.99
N LEU A 420 25.29 -0.10 30.71
CA LEU A 420 24.07 0.11 29.94
C LEU A 420 22.81 -0.46 30.61
N ALA A 421 22.85 -1.73 31.00
CA ALA A 421 21.70 -2.38 31.63
C ALA A 421 21.25 -1.70 32.93
N ALA A 422 22.22 -1.24 33.75
CA ALA A 422 21.93 -0.53 34.99
C ALA A 422 21.32 0.86 34.73
N SER A 423 21.84 1.59 33.72
CA SER A 423 21.29 2.90 33.32
C SER A 423 19.89 2.77 32.74
N VAL A 424 19.61 1.75 31.92
CA VAL A 424 18.25 1.48 31.41
C VAL A 424 17.28 1.20 32.55
N VAL A 425 17.67 0.36 33.54
CA VAL A 425 16.84 0.10 34.74
C VAL A 425 16.58 1.38 35.53
N ALA A 426 17.58 2.24 35.68
CA ALA A 426 17.43 3.51 36.37
C ALA A 426 16.48 4.48 35.60
N ALA A 427 16.64 4.57 34.28
CA ALA A 427 15.79 5.39 33.41
C ALA A 427 14.33 4.92 33.43
N VAL A 428 14.09 3.60 33.37
CA VAL A 428 12.74 3.03 33.46
C VAL A 428 12.10 3.33 34.82
N ARG A 429 12.83 3.18 35.92
CA ARG A 429 12.35 3.54 37.25
C ARG A 429 12.03 5.02 37.37
N ALA A 430 12.83 5.90 36.79
CA ALA A 430 12.56 7.34 36.77
C ALA A 430 11.31 7.65 35.95
N ALA A 431 11.16 6.99 34.78
CA ALA A 431 9.99 7.15 33.91
C ALA A 431 8.69 6.69 34.59
N THR A 432 8.72 5.65 35.43
CA THR A 432 7.52 5.15 36.14
C THR A 432 7.13 5.96 37.40
N GLN A 433 7.91 6.97 37.79
CA GLN A 433 7.52 7.86 38.90
C GLN A 433 6.28 8.71 38.60
N ARG A 434 5.94 8.88 37.36
CA ARG A 434 4.73 9.58 36.91
C ARG A 434 3.74 8.57 36.32
N PRO A 435 2.42 8.75 36.44
CA PRO A 435 1.42 7.89 35.77
C PRO A 435 1.58 7.90 34.26
N GLY A 436 1.25 6.80 33.59
CA GLY A 436 1.26 6.67 32.15
C GLY A 436 2.12 5.49 31.64
N SER A 437 2.06 5.25 30.35
CA SER A 437 2.78 4.16 29.66
C SER A 437 4.25 4.49 29.43
N VAL A 438 5.11 3.48 29.48
CA VAL A 438 6.55 3.61 29.24
C VAL A 438 6.98 2.62 28.16
N GLY A 439 7.43 3.13 27.01
CA GLY A 439 8.04 2.33 25.96
C GLY A 439 9.57 2.28 26.10
N VAL A 440 10.15 1.08 26.24
CA VAL A 440 11.59 0.88 26.18
C VAL A 440 11.95 0.35 24.81
N ILE A 441 12.51 1.19 23.93
CA ILE A 441 12.74 0.85 22.53
C ILE A 441 14.22 0.60 22.28
N ALA A 442 14.54 -0.54 21.67
CA ALA A 442 15.91 -0.96 21.37
C ALA A 442 15.99 -1.72 20.04
N ALA A 443 17.19 -1.91 19.51
CA ALA A 443 17.41 -2.81 18.40
C ALA A 443 16.95 -4.25 18.77
N ASP A 444 16.35 -4.96 17.82
CA ASP A 444 15.72 -6.26 18.04
C ASP A 444 16.66 -7.28 18.70
N ALA A 445 17.95 -7.25 18.35
CA ALA A 445 18.97 -8.11 18.93
C ALA A 445 19.21 -7.86 20.44
N GLN A 446 18.86 -6.68 20.97
CA GLN A 446 19.09 -6.30 22.38
C GLN A 446 17.90 -6.66 23.28
N ILE A 447 16.71 -6.89 22.72
CA ILE A 447 15.46 -7.11 23.46
C ILE A 447 15.58 -8.20 24.52
N SER A 448 16.10 -9.37 24.18
CA SER A 448 16.25 -10.49 25.13
C SER A 448 17.18 -10.17 26.32
N ALA A 449 18.24 -9.42 26.08
CA ALA A 449 19.17 -9.03 27.14
C ALA A 449 18.55 -7.98 28.08
N LEU A 450 17.83 -7.00 27.52
CA LEU A 450 17.13 -5.97 28.27
C LEU A 450 15.99 -6.55 29.09
N SER A 451 15.18 -7.46 28.54
CA SER A 451 14.11 -8.16 29.26
C SER A 451 14.65 -8.88 30.49
N LYS A 452 15.75 -9.62 30.34
CA LYS A 452 16.42 -10.28 31.48
C LYS A 452 16.92 -9.27 32.52
N ALA A 453 17.44 -8.14 32.10
CA ALA A 453 17.93 -7.09 33.02
C ALA A 453 16.77 -6.46 33.81
N LEU A 454 15.65 -6.13 33.18
CA LEU A 454 14.45 -5.60 33.81
C LEU A 454 13.86 -6.60 34.81
N SER A 455 13.66 -7.86 34.41
CA SER A 455 13.14 -8.94 35.25
C SER A 455 14.02 -9.20 36.50
N ARG A 456 15.35 -9.22 36.35
CA ARG A 456 16.29 -9.39 37.48
C ARG A 456 16.23 -8.26 38.51
N ASN A 457 15.77 -7.08 38.08
CA ASN A 457 15.58 -5.90 38.93
C ASN A 457 14.16 -5.73 39.44
N GLY A 458 13.28 -6.74 39.25
CA GLY A 458 11.91 -6.76 39.73
C GLY A 458 10.98 -5.80 38.98
N ILE A 459 11.31 -5.47 37.71
CA ILE A 459 10.48 -4.61 36.86
C ILE A 459 9.61 -5.50 35.98
N GLU A 460 8.30 -5.49 36.25
CA GLU A 460 7.30 -6.14 35.38
C GLU A 460 7.17 -5.38 34.07
N HIS A 461 7.18 -6.08 32.94
CA HIS A 461 7.08 -5.50 31.62
C HIS A 461 6.50 -6.50 30.62
N GLY A 462 5.79 -5.99 29.60
CA GLY A 462 5.46 -6.73 28.39
C GLY A 462 6.58 -6.68 27.36
N THR A 463 6.58 -7.60 26.39
CA THR A 463 7.46 -7.56 25.22
C THR A 463 6.61 -7.61 23.97
N LEU A 464 6.49 -6.48 23.29
CA LEU A 464 5.67 -6.40 22.09
C LEU A 464 6.24 -7.23 20.94
N GLY A 465 5.36 -7.94 20.23
CA GLY A 465 5.73 -8.85 19.15
C GLY A 465 6.11 -10.27 19.60
N VAL A 466 6.22 -10.54 20.91
CA VAL A 466 6.51 -11.86 21.48
C VAL A 466 5.36 -12.37 22.34
N ASP A 467 4.77 -11.51 23.16
CA ASP A 467 3.68 -11.86 24.06
C ASP A 467 2.33 -11.73 23.33
N HIS A 468 1.58 -12.82 23.27
CA HIS A 468 0.25 -12.90 22.63
C HIS A 468 -0.88 -12.74 23.66
N GLY A 469 -0.66 -12.05 24.78
CA GLY A 469 -1.62 -11.87 25.86
C GLY A 469 -2.26 -10.46 25.87
N ASP A 470 -3.58 -10.40 26.16
CA ASP A 470 -4.34 -9.15 26.35
C ASP A 470 -4.02 -8.43 27.68
N VAL A 471 -2.83 -8.61 28.24
CA VAL A 471 -2.42 -7.97 29.49
C VAL A 471 -1.77 -6.62 29.17
N GLU A 472 -2.44 -5.54 29.52
CA GLU A 472 -1.86 -4.20 29.47
C GLU A 472 -0.77 -4.07 30.55
N HIS A 473 0.47 -3.81 30.12
CA HIS A 473 1.57 -3.48 31.02
C HIS A 473 1.82 -1.97 31.04
N GLN A 474 2.23 -1.44 32.18
CA GLN A 474 2.68 -0.05 32.27
C GLN A 474 3.99 0.17 31.50
N ILE A 475 4.81 -0.86 31.39
CA ILE A 475 6.12 -0.85 30.71
C ILE A 475 6.10 -1.87 29.61
N ASP A 476 6.37 -1.43 28.38
CA ASP A 476 6.54 -2.30 27.24
C ASP A 476 7.96 -2.22 26.69
N LEU A 477 8.59 -3.37 26.54
CA LEU A 477 9.85 -3.51 25.83
C LEU A 477 9.55 -3.75 24.34
N VAL A 478 10.04 -2.85 23.49
CA VAL A 478 9.61 -2.72 22.10
C VAL A 478 10.80 -2.90 21.16
N PRO A 479 10.83 -3.93 20.31
CA PRO A 479 11.75 -3.97 19.18
C PRO A 479 11.56 -2.76 18.27
N ALA A 480 12.65 -2.14 17.82
CA ALA A 480 12.58 -0.95 16.99
C ALA A 480 11.79 -1.17 15.68
N THR A 481 11.79 -2.39 15.16
CA THR A 481 11.06 -2.79 13.94
C THR A 481 9.54 -2.74 14.10
N VAL A 482 9.02 -2.89 15.32
CA VAL A 482 7.57 -2.87 15.61
C VAL A 482 7.11 -1.56 16.29
N ALA A 483 8.01 -0.61 16.52
CA ALA A 483 7.69 0.65 17.20
C ALA A 483 6.76 1.58 16.41
N LYS A 484 6.63 1.37 15.11
CA LYS A 484 5.79 2.20 14.25
C LYS A 484 4.31 2.04 14.57
N GLY A 485 3.59 3.17 14.68
CA GLY A 485 2.17 3.19 15.04
C GLY A 485 1.89 3.07 16.54
N LEU A 486 2.92 2.84 17.37
CA LEU A 486 2.80 2.84 18.83
C LEU A 486 3.03 4.26 19.36
N GLU A 487 2.44 4.55 20.52
CA GLU A 487 2.61 5.82 21.24
C GLU A 487 2.71 5.52 22.74
N PHE A 488 3.63 6.19 23.43
CA PHE A 488 3.85 6.04 24.86
C PHE A 488 3.95 7.41 25.52
N ASP A 489 3.46 7.54 26.73
CA ASP A 489 3.64 8.78 27.48
C ASP A 489 5.14 9.08 27.63
N ARG A 490 5.98 8.08 27.86
CA ARG A 490 7.44 8.24 27.96
C ARG A 490 8.16 7.14 27.18
N VAL A 491 9.28 7.51 26.60
CA VAL A 491 10.10 6.58 25.82
C VAL A 491 11.53 6.59 26.31
N VAL A 492 12.07 5.41 26.55
CA VAL A 492 13.49 5.18 26.81
C VAL A 492 14.09 4.52 25.56
N VAL A 493 14.86 5.29 24.79
CA VAL A 493 15.57 4.78 23.60
C VAL A 493 16.94 4.27 24.01
N VAL A 494 17.21 2.99 23.73
CA VAL A 494 18.46 2.33 24.11
C VAL A 494 19.35 2.19 22.89
N GLU A 495 20.60 2.70 22.98
CA GLU A 495 21.61 2.60 21.91
C GLU A 495 21.05 2.99 20.54
N PRO A 496 20.74 4.29 20.31
CA PRO A 496 20.16 4.76 19.03
C PRO A 496 20.97 4.37 17.80
N ALA A 497 22.31 4.35 17.91
CA ALA A 497 23.17 3.92 16.82
C ALA A 497 22.94 2.45 16.44
N ALA A 498 22.76 1.56 17.42
CA ALA A 498 22.48 0.15 17.16
C ALA A 498 21.13 -0.08 16.47
N ILE A 499 20.15 0.81 16.69
CA ILE A 499 18.87 0.78 15.98
C ILE A 499 19.08 1.13 14.51
N ALA A 500 19.85 2.18 14.22
CA ALA A 500 20.13 2.59 12.85
C ALA A 500 21.01 1.55 12.11
N ASP A 501 22.05 1.05 12.75
CA ASP A 501 23.00 0.07 12.18
C ASP A 501 22.37 -1.33 11.94
N ALA A 502 21.21 -1.61 12.53
CA ALA A 502 20.48 -2.87 12.32
C ALA A 502 19.72 -2.91 10.98
N GLU A 503 19.55 -1.79 10.32
CA GLU A 503 18.84 -1.68 9.04
C GLU A 503 19.81 -1.88 7.86
N PRO A 504 19.29 -2.27 6.67
CA PRO A 504 20.13 -2.64 5.52
C PRO A 504 20.92 -1.47 4.91
N ASP A 505 20.47 -0.24 5.13
CA ASP A 505 21.12 0.96 4.62
C ASP A 505 20.94 2.15 5.59
N GLU A 506 21.84 3.14 5.46
CA GLU A 506 21.87 4.31 6.34
C GLU A 506 20.54 5.10 6.33
N ARG A 507 19.93 5.27 5.17
CA ARG A 507 18.69 6.02 5.03
C ARG A 507 17.53 5.36 5.77
N THR A 508 17.39 4.05 5.62
CA THR A 508 16.38 3.24 6.33
C THR A 508 16.67 3.27 7.84
N GLY A 509 17.94 3.18 8.23
CA GLY A 509 18.37 3.31 9.62
C GLY A 509 17.99 4.63 10.27
N LEU A 510 18.26 5.75 9.58
CA LEU A 510 17.88 7.09 10.05
C LEU A 510 16.36 7.27 10.12
N ARG A 511 15.61 6.74 9.15
CA ARG A 511 14.14 6.74 9.18
C ARG A 511 13.60 5.92 10.35
N ARG A 512 14.19 4.74 10.63
CA ARG A 512 13.82 3.93 11.80
C ARG A 512 14.06 4.69 13.08
N LEU A 513 15.20 5.33 13.20
CA LEU A 513 15.55 6.14 14.37
C LEU A 513 14.58 7.33 14.53
N TYR A 514 14.21 8.00 13.45
CA TYR A 514 13.22 9.08 13.48
C TYR A 514 11.85 8.59 13.98
N VAL A 515 11.40 7.43 13.50
CA VAL A 515 10.16 6.79 14.01
C VAL A 515 10.27 6.55 15.50
N VAL A 516 11.34 5.93 15.98
CA VAL A 516 11.54 5.59 17.40
C VAL A 516 11.56 6.84 18.28
N LEU A 517 12.31 7.87 17.89
CA LEU A 517 12.42 9.13 18.64
C LEU A 517 11.07 9.86 18.78
N THR A 518 10.19 9.71 17.79
CA THR A 518 8.89 10.39 17.76
C THR A 518 7.74 9.58 18.37
N ARG A 519 8.03 8.56 19.18
CA ARG A 519 7.00 7.75 19.84
C ARG A 519 6.56 8.31 21.21
N ALA A 520 7.30 9.26 21.78
CA ALA A 520 6.94 9.91 23.03
C ALA A 520 5.86 10.98 22.81
N VAL A 521 4.85 11.00 23.70
CA VAL A 521 3.74 11.97 23.65
C VAL A 521 3.67 12.88 24.88
N SER A 522 4.53 12.72 25.89
CA SER A 522 4.63 13.63 27.03
C SER A 522 6.07 13.93 27.42
#